data_192735a8e109d9cc13ecf79250ebf912
#
_entry.id   192735a8e109d9cc13ecf79250ebf912
#
_cell.length_a   1.000
_cell.length_b   1.000
_cell.length_c   1.000
_cell.angle_alpha   90.00
_cell.angle_beta   90.00
_cell.angle_gamma   90.00
#
_symmetry.space_group_name_H-M   'P 1'
#
loop_
_entity.id
_entity.type
_entity.pdbx_description
1 polymer ?
#
loop_
_entity_poly.entity_id
_entity_poly.type
_entity_poly.pdbx_seq_one_letter_code
_entity_poly.pdbx_strand_id
1 'polypeptide(L)'
;MKKYLQETRMLNFNHDQIQRLIKEKEWSIDDDDFQKILKIYNFIRDEIAFGYNADDTISASEVLKDGYGQCNTKGTLFMALLRAVGIPCRIHGFTIDKKLQKGAMTGIIYRFAPKSIIHSWVEVQYKEHWYNIEGFILDSQYLKKLQEKFSDCKTSFCGYGAATDNFQNPQIEWNANDTYIQKEGINHDFGVFNSPDEFFGKYQQQLTPLIKWLYRNIGRKLMNRNVERIRT
;
A
#
# COMPACT_ATOMS: atom_id res chain seq x y z
N MET A 1 15.56 16.62 6.71
CA MET A 1 15.40 16.41 5.24
C MET A 1 16.19 15.22 4.73
N LYS A 2 17.54 15.18 4.82
CA LYS A 2 18.37 14.06 4.26
C LYS A 2 17.87 12.64 4.62
N LYS A 3 17.41 12.40 5.86
CA LYS A 3 16.93 11.07 6.29
C LYS A 3 15.69 10.56 5.54
N TYR A 4 14.89 11.46 4.97
CA TYR A 4 13.68 11.12 4.22
C TYR A 4 13.93 10.89 2.71
N LEU A 5 15.21 10.97 2.29
CA LEU A 5 15.69 10.73 0.93
C LEU A 5 16.71 9.58 0.86
N GLN A 6 17.01 8.94 1.99
CA GLN A 6 18.01 7.89 2.04
C GLN A 6 17.49 6.57 1.47
N GLU A 7 18.37 5.88 0.77
CA GLU A 7 18.18 4.47 0.43
C GLU A 7 18.28 3.60 1.69
N THR A 8 17.52 2.54 1.73
CA THR A 8 17.58 1.50 2.76
C THR A 8 17.48 0.12 2.11
N ARG A 9 17.61 -0.95 2.88
CA ARG A 9 17.47 -2.31 2.35
C ARG A 9 16.12 -2.53 1.66
N MET A 10 15.03 -2.02 2.25
CA MET A 10 13.70 -2.15 1.66
C MET A 10 13.45 -1.11 0.55
N LEU A 11 13.96 0.11 0.75
CA LEU A 11 13.86 1.20 -0.23
C LEU A 11 15.07 1.19 -1.18
N ASN A 12 15.36 0.07 -1.82
CA ASN A 12 16.54 -0.13 -2.67
C ASN A 12 16.37 0.53 -4.05
N PHE A 13 16.18 1.85 -4.07
CA PHE A 13 15.85 2.57 -5.29
C PHE A 13 17.01 2.66 -6.31
N ASN A 14 18.27 2.42 -5.88
CA ASN A 14 19.40 2.30 -6.82
C ASN A 14 19.46 0.95 -7.55
N HIS A 15 18.55 0.00 -7.24
CA HIS A 15 18.47 -1.27 -7.96
C HIS A 15 18.13 -1.06 -9.43
N ASP A 16 18.80 -1.80 -10.34
CA ASP A 16 18.69 -1.64 -11.79
C ASP A 16 17.26 -1.62 -12.34
N GLN A 17 16.36 -2.44 -11.77
CA GLN A 17 14.95 -2.50 -12.19
C GLN A 17 14.21 -1.19 -11.88
N ILE A 18 14.48 -0.60 -10.71
CA ILE A 18 13.88 0.68 -10.29
C ILE A 18 14.42 1.80 -11.19
N GLN A 19 15.74 1.85 -11.40
CA GLN A 19 16.37 2.88 -12.25
C GLN A 19 15.92 2.78 -13.71
N ARG A 20 15.76 1.57 -14.24
CA ARG A 20 15.18 1.36 -15.57
C ARG A 20 13.75 1.87 -15.67
N LEU A 21 12.89 1.55 -14.70
CA LEU A 21 11.52 2.04 -14.65
C LEU A 21 11.46 3.57 -14.66
N ILE A 22 12.27 4.23 -13.81
CA ILE A 22 12.32 5.71 -13.74
C ILE A 22 12.69 6.29 -15.09
N LYS A 23 13.69 5.71 -15.78
CA LYS A 23 14.10 6.13 -17.12
C LYS A 23 13.01 5.87 -18.17
N GLU A 24 12.38 4.71 -18.17
CA GLU A 24 11.30 4.34 -19.11
C GLU A 24 10.06 5.21 -18.97
N LYS A 25 9.74 5.61 -17.72
CA LYS A 25 8.60 6.49 -17.41
C LYS A 25 8.96 7.97 -17.53
N GLU A 26 10.22 8.30 -17.85
CA GLU A 26 10.74 9.67 -17.97
C GLU A 26 10.48 10.51 -16.72
N TRP A 27 10.58 9.92 -15.54
CA TRP A 27 10.48 10.65 -14.27
C TRP A 27 11.81 11.33 -13.95
N SER A 28 11.88 12.62 -14.24
CA SER A 28 13.09 13.40 -14.01
C SER A 28 13.08 14.06 -12.62
N ILE A 29 14.29 14.21 -12.04
CA ILE A 29 14.47 15.00 -10.83
C ILE A 29 14.18 16.49 -11.08
N ASP A 30 14.30 16.94 -12.33
CA ASP A 30 14.06 18.32 -12.75
C ASP A 30 12.59 18.63 -13.04
N ASP A 31 11.71 17.58 -13.04
CA ASP A 31 10.26 17.79 -13.14
C ASP A 31 9.74 18.55 -11.92
N ASP A 32 8.61 19.24 -12.08
CA ASP A 32 7.88 19.82 -10.95
C ASP A 32 7.47 18.73 -9.95
N ASP A 33 7.66 18.99 -8.65
CA ASP A 33 7.41 18.04 -7.58
C ASP A 33 5.97 17.52 -7.56
N PHE A 34 4.99 18.38 -7.90
CA PHE A 34 3.59 17.95 -8.03
C PHE A 34 3.44 16.88 -9.10
N GLN A 35 4.03 17.11 -10.27
CA GLN A 35 3.95 16.17 -11.40
C GLN A 35 4.66 14.85 -11.09
N LYS A 36 5.83 14.89 -10.44
CA LYS A 36 6.55 13.70 -9.98
C LYS A 36 5.68 12.85 -9.04
N ILE A 37 5.13 13.47 -8.00
CA ILE A 37 4.27 12.78 -7.03
C ILE A 37 3.04 12.19 -7.72
N LEU A 38 2.34 12.96 -8.56
CA LEU A 38 1.13 12.54 -9.25
C LEU A 38 1.38 11.36 -10.20
N LYS A 39 2.44 11.44 -11.03
CA LYS A 39 2.80 10.37 -11.97
C LYS A 39 3.14 9.08 -11.23
N ILE A 40 3.96 9.16 -10.16
CA ILE A 40 4.34 7.99 -9.37
C ILE A 40 3.15 7.44 -8.57
N TYR A 41 2.32 8.31 -7.99
CA TYR A 41 1.09 7.91 -7.30
C TYR A 41 0.17 7.09 -8.21
N ASN A 42 -0.13 7.61 -9.42
CA ASN A 42 -1.00 6.93 -10.38
C ASN A 42 -0.39 5.59 -10.85
N PHE A 43 0.93 5.55 -11.08
CA PHE A 43 1.63 4.31 -11.39
C PHE A 43 1.46 3.26 -10.28
N ILE A 44 1.72 3.64 -9.02
CA ILE A 44 1.57 2.72 -7.88
C ILE A 44 0.12 2.27 -7.73
N ARG A 45 -0.84 3.19 -7.90
CA ARG A 45 -2.26 2.82 -7.80
C ARG A 45 -2.66 1.83 -8.87
N ASP A 46 -2.38 2.11 -10.13
CA ASP A 46 -3.04 1.47 -11.25
C ASP A 46 -2.17 0.44 -12.00
N GLU A 47 -0.82 0.56 -11.98
CA GLU A 47 0.08 -0.39 -12.65
C GLU A 47 0.65 -1.45 -11.69
N ILE A 48 0.56 -1.22 -10.36
CA ILE A 48 0.85 -2.23 -9.34
C ILE A 48 -0.48 -2.70 -8.75
N ALA A 49 -0.96 -3.85 -9.18
CA ALA A 49 -2.28 -4.36 -8.81
C ALA A 49 -2.41 -4.57 -7.28
N PHE A 50 -3.62 -4.41 -6.73
CA PHE A 50 -3.88 -4.81 -5.34
C PHE A 50 -3.79 -6.32 -5.20
N GLY A 51 -2.98 -6.80 -4.25
CA GLY A 51 -2.76 -8.21 -3.97
C GLY A 51 -1.84 -8.42 -2.78
N TYR A 52 -1.63 -9.67 -2.35
CA TYR A 52 -0.92 -10.02 -1.13
C TYR A 52 0.43 -10.66 -1.45
N ASN A 53 1.52 -10.00 -1.06
CA ASN A 53 2.88 -10.52 -1.18
C ASN A 53 3.19 -11.56 -0.08
N ALA A 54 4.33 -12.22 -0.20
CA ALA A 54 4.73 -13.26 0.74
C ALA A 54 5.14 -12.73 2.12
N ASP A 55 5.60 -11.47 2.19
CA ASP A 55 6.08 -10.82 3.39
C ASP A 55 5.98 -9.29 3.24
N ASP A 56 5.78 -8.57 4.35
CA ASP A 56 5.75 -7.09 4.35
C ASP A 56 7.14 -6.48 4.26
N THR A 57 8.21 -7.27 4.49
CA THR A 57 9.60 -6.80 4.55
C THR A 57 10.38 -7.01 3.26
N ILE A 58 9.71 -7.31 2.14
CA ILE A 58 10.33 -7.41 0.82
C ILE A 58 10.77 -6.03 0.31
N SER A 59 11.80 -6.01 -0.53
CA SER A 59 12.33 -4.77 -1.10
C SER A 59 11.43 -4.18 -2.19
N ALA A 60 11.59 -2.89 -2.45
CA ALA A 60 10.86 -2.19 -3.53
C ALA A 60 11.05 -2.86 -4.89
N SER A 61 12.26 -3.32 -5.21
CA SER A 61 12.53 -4.04 -6.47
C SER A 61 11.79 -5.38 -6.56
N GLU A 62 11.61 -6.09 -5.42
CA GLU A 62 10.82 -7.32 -5.38
C GLU A 62 9.32 -7.04 -5.58
N VAL A 63 8.79 -5.97 -4.97
CA VAL A 63 7.39 -5.54 -5.20
C VAL A 63 7.16 -5.19 -6.67
N LEU A 64 8.09 -4.42 -7.27
CA LEU A 64 8.03 -4.09 -8.69
C LEU A 64 8.04 -5.34 -9.58
N LYS A 65 8.90 -6.32 -9.27
CA LYS A 65 8.96 -7.61 -9.98
C LYS A 65 7.67 -8.41 -9.83
N ASP A 66 7.05 -8.41 -8.64
CA ASP A 66 5.78 -9.10 -8.39
C ASP A 66 4.62 -8.47 -9.17
N GLY A 67 4.65 -7.14 -9.43
CA GLY A 67 3.62 -6.38 -10.14
C GLY A 67 2.32 -6.20 -9.35
N TYR A 68 2.31 -6.58 -8.07
CA TYR A 68 1.19 -6.39 -7.15
C TYR A 68 1.68 -6.19 -5.71
N GLY A 69 0.79 -5.65 -4.87
CA GLY A 69 1.08 -5.47 -3.45
C GLY A 69 -0.14 -5.03 -2.63
N GLN A 70 0.02 -5.05 -1.32
CA GLN A 70 -0.92 -4.49 -0.33
C GLN A 70 -0.37 -3.17 0.24
N CYS A 71 -1.07 -2.57 1.21
CA CYS A 71 -0.71 -1.30 1.83
C CYS A 71 0.80 -1.17 2.12
N ASN A 72 1.37 -2.13 2.85
CA ASN A 72 2.77 -2.09 3.29
C ASN A 72 3.76 -2.19 2.12
N THR A 73 3.57 -3.11 1.21
CA THR A 73 4.51 -3.37 0.09
C THR A 73 4.36 -2.36 -1.03
N LYS A 74 3.13 -1.98 -1.43
CA LYS A 74 2.92 -0.86 -2.37
C LYS A 74 3.48 0.44 -1.79
N GLY A 75 3.30 0.69 -0.47
CA GLY A 75 3.90 1.82 0.23
C GLY A 75 5.43 1.82 0.17
N THR A 76 6.07 0.66 0.35
CA THR A 76 7.53 0.51 0.21
C THR A 76 7.99 0.88 -1.20
N LEU A 77 7.34 0.36 -2.25
CA LEU A 77 7.69 0.72 -3.63
C LEU A 77 7.44 2.21 -3.91
N PHE A 78 6.31 2.76 -3.45
CA PHE A 78 5.98 4.17 -3.60
C PHE A 78 7.05 5.08 -2.99
N MET A 79 7.45 4.81 -1.74
CA MET A 79 8.53 5.56 -1.08
C MET A 79 9.86 5.46 -1.82
N ALA A 80 10.22 4.27 -2.33
CA ALA A 80 11.46 4.07 -3.08
C ALA A 80 11.48 4.94 -4.35
N LEU A 81 10.38 4.94 -5.13
CA LEU A 81 10.26 5.74 -6.34
C LEU A 81 10.28 7.25 -6.06
N LEU A 82 9.55 7.70 -5.02
CA LEU A 82 9.58 9.12 -4.61
C LEU A 82 10.97 9.57 -4.22
N ARG A 83 11.69 8.78 -3.40
CA ARG A 83 13.06 9.12 -2.98
C ARG A 83 14.05 9.14 -4.14
N ALA A 84 13.90 8.22 -5.09
CA ALA A 84 14.73 8.18 -6.29
C ALA A 84 14.65 9.46 -7.14
N VAL A 85 13.49 10.13 -7.14
CA VAL A 85 13.29 11.41 -7.86
C VAL A 85 13.37 12.63 -6.94
N GLY A 86 13.91 12.48 -5.73
CA GLY A 86 14.19 13.57 -4.81
C GLY A 86 13.01 14.06 -3.96
N ILE A 87 11.90 13.33 -3.89
CA ILE A 87 10.73 13.68 -3.07
C ILE A 87 10.88 13.08 -1.66
N PRO A 88 10.92 13.91 -0.59
CA PRO A 88 10.99 13.42 0.77
C PRO A 88 9.70 12.70 1.17
N CYS A 89 9.84 11.52 1.74
CA CYS A 89 8.70 10.75 2.25
C CYS A 89 9.08 9.91 3.48
N ARG A 90 8.05 9.57 4.27
CA ARG A 90 8.17 8.79 5.50
C ARG A 90 6.97 7.86 5.64
N ILE A 91 7.07 6.86 6.50
CA ILE A 91 5.99 5.89 6.74
C ILE A 91 5.30 6.19 8.07
N HIS A 92 3.98 6.10 8.10
CA HIS A 92 3.19 6.12 9.32
C HIS A 92 2.61 4.73 9.56
N GLY A 93 2.87 4.16 10.72
CA GLY A 93 2.54 2.78 11.08
C GLY A 93 1.30 2.66 11.93
N PHE A 94 0.47 1.64 11.66
CA PHE A 94 -0.81 1.37 12.33
C PHE A 94 -1.07 -0.12 12.51
N THR A 95 -2.17 -0.43 13.19
CA THR A 95 -2.91 -1.67 12.94
C THR A 95 -4.34 -1.35 12.50
N ILE A 96 -4.90 -2.25 11.69
CA ILE A 96 -6.29 -2.22 11.22
C ILE A 96 -7.07 -3.43 11.71
N ASP A 97 -8.38 -3.28 11.87
CA ASP A 97 -9.28 -4.40 12.20
C ASP A 97 -9.31 -5.40 11.03
N LYS A 98 -9.22 -6.69 11.33
CA LYS A 98 -9.29 -7.75 10.31
C LYS A 98 -10.60 -7.76 9.52
N LYS A 99 -11.67 -7.10 10.01
CA LYS A 99 -12.94 -6.95 9.27
C LYS A 99 -12.73 -6.33 7.90
N LEU A 100 -11.77 -5.41 7.78
CA LEU A 100 -11.38 -4.81 6.52
C LEU A 100 -10.95 -5.85 5.48
N GLN A 101 -10.40 -6.97 5.90
CA GLN A 101 -9.95 -8.06 5.02
C GLN A 101 -11.06 -9.09 4.70
N LYS A 102 -12.25 -8.98 5.31
CA LYS A 102 -13.36 -9.90 5.05
C LYS A 102 -13.77 -9.82 3.58
N GLY A 103 -13.86 -10.97 2.93
CA GLY A 103 -14.12 -11.09 1.48
C GLY A 103 -12.85 -11.33 0.68
N ALA A 104 -11.78 -10.58 0.90
CA ALA A 104 -10.44 -10.93 0.39
C ALA A 104 -9.89 -12.15 1.13
N MET A 105 -9.96 -12.14 2.47
CA MET A 105 -9.80 -13.33 3.31
C MET A 105 -11.15 -13.99 3.53
N THR A 106 -11.24 -15.29 3.29
CA THR A 106 -12.48 -16.08 3.45
C THR A 106 -12.24 -17.35 4.26
N GLY A 107 -13.33 -17.95 4.77
CA GLY A 107 -13.32 -19.26 5.42
C GLY A 107 -12.35 -19.38 6.59
N ILE A 108 -11.55 -20.43 6.56
CA ILE A 108 -10.61 -20.79 7.64
C ILE A 108 -9.48 -19.74 7.78
N ILE A 109 -9.05 -19.13 6.67
CA ILE A 109 -8.00 -18.10 6.67
C ILE A 109 -8.48 -16.89 7.48
N TYR A 110 -9.69 -16.40 7.22
CA TYR A 110 -10.27 -15.27 7.97
C TYR A 110 -10.47 -15.63 9.45
N ARG A 111 -10.91 -16.86 9.76
CA ARG A 111 -11.15 -17.31 11.15
C ARG A 111 -9.88 -17.22 12.00
N PHE A 112 -8.75 -17.67 11.46
CA PHE A 112 -7.46 -17.70 12.17
C PHE A 112 -6.59 -16.44 11.97
N ALA A 113 -7.03 -15.49 11.15
CA ALA A 113 -6.34 -14.22 11.01
C ALA A 113 -6.33 -13.43 12.34
N PRO A 114 -5.22 -12.75 12.67
CA PRO A 114 -5.14 -11.87 13.83
C PRO A 114 -6.26 -10.83 13.83
N LYS A 115 -6.73 -10.41 15.02
CA LYS A 115 -7.76 -9.36 15.13
C LYS A 115 -7.29 -8.02 14.61
N SER A 116 -6.01 -7.68 14.87
CA SER A 116 -5.33 -6.48 14.40
C SER A 116 -4.23 -6.88 13.44
N ILE A 117 -4.19 -6.24 12.28
CA ILE A 117 -3.24 -6.50 11.19
C ILE A 117 -2.35 -5.28 11.03
N ILE A 118 -1.04 -5.49 10.89
CA ILE A 118 -0.07 -4.42 10.66
C ILE A 118 -0.40 -3.71 9.35
N HIS A 119 -0.43 -2.39 9.42
CA HIS A 119 -0.81 -1.50 8.33
C HIS A 119 0.06 -0.25 8.32
N SER A 120 0.19 0.37 7.16
CA SER A 120 0.86 1.66 7.03
C SER A 120 0.33 2.46 5.84
N TRP A 121 0.49 3.77 5.92
CA TRP A 121 0.45 4.64 4.76
C TRP A 121 1.76 5.41 4.60
N VAL A 122 1.89 6.13 3.49
CA VAL A 122 3.05 6.97 3.19
C VAL A 122 2.69 8.43 3.44
N GLU A 123 3.55 9.15 4.15
CA GLU A 123 3.48 10.60 4.22
C GLU A 123 4.50 11.19 3.24
N VAL A 124 4.00 12.04 2.35
CA VAL A 124 4.79 12.69 1.30
C VAL A 124 4.89 14.18 1.58
N GLN A 125 6.11 14.72 1.51
CA GLN A 125 6.30 16.16 1.61
C GLN A 125 6.15 16.82 0.25
N TYR A 126 5.20 17.74 0.16
CA TYR A 126 5.05 18.63 -0.99
C TYR A 126 4.99 20.07 -0.51
N LYS A 127 5.84 20.93 -1.04
CA LYS A 127 6.11 22.27 -0.50
C LYS A 127 6.55 22.16 0.96
N GLU A 128 5.91 22.81 1.88
CA GLU A 128 6.23 22.76 3.32
C GLU A 128 5.26 21.86 4.12
N HIS A 129 4.40 21.08 3.41
CA HIS A 129 3.34 20.29 4.01
C HIS A 129 3.59 18.79 3.88
N TRP A 130 3.16 18.01 4.88
CA TRP A 130 3.14 16.55 4.85
C TRP A 130 1.72 16.08 4.57
N TYR A 131 1.54 15.28 3.51
CA TYR A 131 0.27 14.71 3.10
C TYR A 131 0.23 13.22 3.38
N ASN A 132 -0.88 12.76 3.97
CA ASN A 132 -1.14 11.33 4.19
C ASN A 132 -1.63 10.69 2.89
N ILE A 133 -0.91 9.72 2.39
CA ILE A 133 -1.21 9.09 1.10
C ILE A 133 -1.49 7.60 1.31
N GLU A 134 -2.76 7.21 1.17
CA GLU A 134 -3.23 5.85 1.33
C GLU A 134 -4.07 5.38 0.11
N GLY A 135 -4.64 6.31 -0.66
CA GLY A 135 -5.55 6.03 -1.77
C GLY A 135 -4.97 5.16 -2.90
N PHE A 136 -3.64 4.97 -2.94
CA PHE A 136 -2.96 4.12 -3.93
C PHE A 136 -3.13 2.61 -3.69
N ILE A 137 -3.65 2.18 -2.53
CA ILE A 137 -3.65 0.77 -2.12
C ILE A 137 -4.47 -0.10 -3.06
N LEU A 138 -5.70 0.30 -3.34
CA LEU A 138 -6.57 -0.40 -4.28
C LEU A 138 -6.41 0.19 -5.68
N ASP A 139 -6.18 -0.66 -6.67
CA ASP A 139 -6.20 -0.22 -8.07
C ASP A 139 -7.61 0.17 -8.52
N SER A 140 -7.69 1.11 -9.46
CA SER A 140 -8.96 1.68 -9.92
C SER A 140 -9.89 0.63 -10.52
N GLN A 141 -9.35 -0.40 -11.19
CA GLN A 141 -10.15 -1.49 -11.76
C GLN A 141 -10.80 -2.32 -10.66
N TYR A 142 -10.02 -2.73 -9.64
CA TYR A 142 -10.51 -3.49 -8.50
C TYR A 142 -11.57 -2.71 -7.73
N LEU A 143 -11.29 -1.43 -7.41
CA LEU A 143 -12.21 -0.59 -6.66
C LEU A 143 -13.53 -0.38 -7.43
N LYS A 144 -13.47 -0.08 -8.72
CA LYS A 144 -14.64 0.07 -9.57
C LYS A 144 -15.52 -1.18 -9.57
N LYS A 145 -14.92 -2.36 -9.75
CA LYS A 145 -15.63 -3.64 -9.72
C LYS A 145 -16.25 -3.93 -8.36
N LEU A 146 -15.56 -3.55 -7.29
CA LEU A 146 -16.06 -3.68 -5.94
C LEU A 146 -17.27 -2.76 -5.72
N GLN A 147 -17.23 -1.52 -6.20
CA GLN A 147 -18.34 -0.56 -6.17
C GLN A 147 -19.54 -1.04 -6.99
N GLU A 148 -19.31 -1.62 -8.17
CA GLU A 148 -20.36 -2.25 -8.98
C GLU A 148 -21.04 -3.40 -8.22
N LYS A 149 -20.25 -4.28 -7.59
CA LYS A 149 -20.73 -5.42 -6.80
C LYS A 149 -21.57 -5.00 -5.59
N PHE A 150 -21.25 -3.88 -4.96
CA PHE A 150 -21.92 -3.33 -3.79
C PHE A 150 -22.58 -1.98 -4.11
N SER A 151 -23.23 -1.88 -5.27
CA SER A 151 -23.84 -0.65 -5.78
C SER A 151 -24.89 -0.05 -4.85
N ASP A 152 -25.54 -0.87 -4.01
CA ASP A 152 -26.51 -0.42 -3.01
C ASP A 152 -25.89 0.23 -1.78
N CYS A 153 -24.57 0.04 -1.55
CA CYS A 153 -23.85 0.66 -0.44
C CYS A 153 -23.53 2.13 -0.79
N LYS A 154 -24.29 3.07 -0.23
CA LYS A 154 -24.15 4.52 -0.50
C LYS A 154 -23.39 5.27 0.59
N THR A 155 -22.98 4.60 1.66
CA THR A 155 -22.35 5.19 2.83
C THR A 155 -21.02 4.49 3.15
N SER A 156 -20.76 4.23 4.42
CA SER A 156 -19.54 3.54 4.88
C SER A 156 -19.48 2.09 4.42
N PHE A 157 -18.30 1.63 4.12
CA PHE A 157 -18.00 0.24 3.74
C PHE A 157 -16.77 -0.28 4.47
N CYS A 158 -16.82 -1.56 4.88
CA CYS A 158 -15.67 -2.22 5.49
C CYS A 158 -15.61 -3.68 5.00
N GLY A 159 -14.59 -3.99 4.21
CA GLY A 159 -14.36 -5.31 3.64
C GLY A 159 -13.55 -5.26 2.35
N TYR A 160 -13.10 -6.40 1.86
CA TYR A 160 -12.39 -6.55 0.59
C TYR A 160 -11.16 -5.63 0.43
N GLY A 161 -10.52 -5.26 1.54
CA GLY A 161 -9.38 -4.36 1.52
C GLY A 161 -9.75 -2.88 1.56
N ALA A 162 -11.02 -2.50 1.70
CA ALA A 162 -11.48 -1.13 1.85
C ALA A 162 -12.10 -0.88 3.23
N ALA A 163 -11.92 0.31 3.80
CA ALA A 163 -12.64 0.83 4.96
C ALA A 163 -12.74 2.35 4.82
N THR A 164 -13.89 2.84 4.39
CA THR A 164 -14.15 4.26 4.08
C THR A 164 -15.57 4.64 4.48
N ASP A 165 -15.79 5.90 4.78
CA ASP A 165 -17.09 6.49 5.11
C ASP A 165 -17.93 6.81 3.87
N ASN A 166 -17.30 6.96 2.70
CA ASN A 166 -17.94 7.20 1.41
C ASN A 166 -17.46 6.22 0.34
N PHE A 167 -18.08 5.05 0.30
CA PHE A 167 -17.61 3.96 -0.56
C PHE A 167 -17.75 4.23 -2.06
N GLN A 168 -18.80 4.91 -2.48
CA GLN A 168 -19.03 5.17 -3.91
C GLN A 168 -18.17 6.33 -4.45
N ASN A 169 -17.66 7.20 -3.57
CA ASN A 169 -16.79 8.31 -3.93
C ASN A 169 -15.72 8.54 -2.85
N PRO A 170 -14.80 7.58 -2.63
CA PRO A 170 -13.74 7.71 -1.65
C PRO A 170 -12.70 8.76 -2.07
N GLN A 171 -12.05 9.39 -1.10
CA GLN A 171 -11.03 10.41 -1.33
C GLN A 171 -9.69 9.76 -1.71
N ILE A 172 -9.60 9.25 -2.95
CA ILE A 172 -8.43 8.53 -3.47
C ILE A 172 -7.66 9.30 -4.55
N GLU A 173 -8.18 10.40 -5.07
CA GLU A 173 -7.45 11.19 -6.07
C GLU A 173 -6.52 12.17 -5.37
N TRP A 174 -5.21 12.07 -5.66
CA TRP A 174 -4.24 13.00 -5.12
C TRP A 174 -4.16 14.27 -5.95
N ASN A 175 -4.40 15.41 -5.30
CA ASN A 175 -4.29 16.75 -5.85
C ASN A 175 -3.77 17.71 -4.76
N ALA A 176 -2.58 17.41 -4.22
CA ALA A 176 -2.01 18.07 -3.06
C ALA A 176 -2.98 18.07 -1.86
N ASN A 177 -3.55 16.91 -1.57
CA ASN A 177 -4.46 16.63 -0.47
C ASN A 177 -4.18 15.26 0.12
N ASP A 178 -4.70 14.98 1.31
CA ASP A 178 -4.69 13.65 1.89
C ASP A 178 -5.57 12.70 1.06
N THR A 179 -5.20 11.43 0.98
CA THR A 179 -5.99 10.38 0.33
C THR A 179 -6.16 9.19 1.25
N TYR A 180 -7.38 8.61 1.29
CA TYR A 180 -7.72 7.52 2.20
C TYR A 180 -8.60 6.46 1.54
N ILE A 181 -8.35 5.18 1.86
CA ILE A 181 -9.20 4.04 1.45
C ILE A 181 -9.37 2.98 2.55
N GLN A 182 -8.52 2.98 3.58
CA GLN A 182 -8.54 2.02 4.69
C GLN A 182 -8.60 2.70 6.08
N LYS A 183 -8.55 4.02 6.14
CA LYS A 183 -8.46 4.84 7.35
C LYS A 183 -9.49 4.45 8.43
N GLU A 184 -10.73 4.19 8.03
CA GLU A 184 -11.80 3.83 8.98
C GLU A 184 -11.62 2.44 9.61
N GLY A 185 -10.63 1.67 9.14
CA GLY A 185 -10.24 0.39 9.73
C GLY A 185 -9.17 0.47 10.81
N ILE A 186 -8.56 1.65 11.01
CA ILE A 186 -7.45 1.84 11.96
C ILE A 186 -7.95 1.67 13.40
N ASN A 187 -7.22 0.87 14.19
CA ASN A 187 -7.53 0.62 15.60
C ASN A 187 -6.36 0.87 16.56
N HIS A 188 -5.15 1.12 16.05
CA HIS A 188 -4.00 1.56 16.84
C HIS A 188 -3.02 2.32 15.97
N ASP A 189 -2.39 3.37 16.52
CA ASP A 189 -1.40 4.23 15.88
C ASP A 189 -0.03 4.04 16.55
N PHE A 190 1.00 3.69 15.77
CA PHE A 190 2.39 3.57 16.22
C PHE A 190 3.22 4.84 15.96
N GLY A 191 2.65 5.81 15.24
CA GLY A 191 3.34 7.04 14.83
C GLY A 191 4.18 6.88 13.58
N VAL A 192 5.05 7.86 13.38
CA VAL A 192 5.82 8.07 12.14
C VAL A 192 7.23 7.52 12.27
N PHE A 193 7.72 6.88 11.20
CA PHE A 193 9.07 6.30 11.09
C PHE A 193 9.75 6.81 9.81
N ASN A 194 11.10 6.85 9.83
CA ASN A 194 11.84 7.37 8.68
C ASN A 194 11.78 6.43 7.46
N SER A 195 11.65 5.13 7.67
CA SER A 195 11.64 4.11 6.61
C SER A 195 10.82 2.88 7.01
N PRO A 196 10.38 2.05 6.04
CA PRO A 196 9.81 0.74 6.30
C PRO A 196 10.73 -0.16 7.10
N ASP A 197 12.06 -0.10 6.86
CA ASP A 197 13.05 -0.86 7.63
C ASP A 197 12.98 -0.54 9.13
N GLU A 198 12.81 0.74 9.48
CA GLU A 198 12.67 1.16 10.88
C GLU A 198 11.35 0.68 11.48
N PHE A 199 10.23 0.83 10.77
CA PHE A 199 8.91 0.43 11.23
C PHE A 199 8.80 -1.09 11.40
N PHE A 200 9.08 -1.86 10.34
CA PHE A 200 8.98 -3.32 10.37
C PHE A 200 10.12 -3.99 11.17
N GLY A 201 11.20 -3.28 11.49
CA GLY A 201 12.19 -3.71 12.45
C GLY A 201 11.66 -3.77 13.89
N LYS A 202 10.70 -2.89 14.22
CA LYS A 202 10.07 -2.82 15.56
C LYS A 202 8.74 -3.59 15.62
N TYR A 203 7.93 -3.50 14.58
CA TYR A 203 6.56 -4.00 14.57
C TYR A 203 6.35 -4.97 13.41
N GLN A 204 6.05 -6.21 13.73
CA GLN A 204 5.76 -7.26 12.77
C GLN A 204 4.52 -8.03 13.20
N GLN A 205 3.83 -8.60 12.22
CA GLN A 205 2.71 -9.48 12.52
C GLN A 205 3.20 -10.71 13.27
N GLN A 206 2.73 -10.87 14.50
CA GLN A 206 3.09 -12.01 15.35
C GLN A 206 2.37 -13.26 14.84
N LEU A 207 3.09 -14.09 14.08
CA LEU A 207 2.59 -15.36 13.54
C LEU A 207 3.57 -16.47 13.93
N THR A 208 3.05 -17.64 14.30
CA THR A 208 3.89 -18.82 14.48
C THR A 208 4.56 -19.21 13.16
N PRO A 209 5.73 -19.87 13.18
CA PRO A 209 6.42 -20.28 11.95
C PRO A 209 5.53 -21.11 11.01
N LEU A 210 4.69 -21.98 11.55
CA LEU A 210 3.73 -22.79 10.78
C LEU A 210 2.68 -21.91 10.08
N ILE A 211 2.08 -20.95 10.79
CA ILE A 211 1.09 -20.03 10.22
C ILE A 211 1.74 -19.16 9.15
N LYS A 212 2.97 -18.67 9.40
CA LYS A 212 3.72 -17.89 8.42
C LYS A 212 4.00 -18.70 7.14
N TRP A 213 4.38 -19.97 7.27
CA TRP A 213 4.58 -20.88 6.14
C TRP A 213 3.26 -21.14 5.38
N LEU A 214 2.16 -21.42 6.09
CA LEU A 214 0.85 -21.61 5.48
C LEU A 214 0.37 -20.35 4.74
N TYR A 215 0.56 -19.17 5.32
CA TYR A 215 0.24 -17.93 4.65
C TYR A 215 1.03 -17.76 3.35
N ARG A 216 2.36 -17.92 3.40
CA ARG A 216 3.24 -17.73 2.24
C ARG A 216 2.95 -18.70 1.10
N ASN A 217 2.60 -19.94 1.39
CA ASN A 217 2.48 -20.98 0.37
C ASN A 217 1.04 -21.22 -0.11
N ILE A 218 0.04 -21.00 0.74
CA ILE A 218 -1.36 -21.30 0.46
C ILE A 218 -2.24 -20.06 0.63
N GLY A 219 -2.22 -19.43 1.81
CA GLY A 219 -3.17 -18.38 2.19
C GLY A 219 -3.18 -17.22 1.22
N ARG A 220 -2.01 -16.61 0.94
CA ARG A 220 -1.91 -15.48 0.01
C ARG A 220 -2.38 -15.82 -1.42
N LYS A 221 -2.14 -17.05 -1.89
CA LYS A 221 -2.60 -17.47 -3.22
C LYS A 221 -4.13 -17.53 -3.31
N LEU A 222 -4.78 -18.00 -2.23
CA LEU A 222 -6.23 -18.00 -2.15
C LEU A 222 -6.79 -16.59 -2.04
N MET A 223 -6.14 -15.72 -1.25
CA MET A 223 -6.50 -14.31 -1.15
C MET A 223 -6.37 -13.60 -2.50
N ASN A 224 -5.25 -13.79 -3.21
CA ASN A 224 -5.06 -13.22 -4.54
C ASN A 224 -6.09 -13.73 -5.56
N ARG A 225 -6.49 -15.01 -5.48
CA ARG A 225 -7.60 -15.53 -6.30
C ARG A 225 -8.92 -14.82 -5.98
N ASN A 226 -9.20 -14.54 -4.71
CA ASN A 226 -10.43 -13.83 -4.33
C ASN A 226 -10.41 -12.38 -4.84
N VAL A 227 -9.27 -11.71 -4.76
CA VAL A 227 -9.06 -10.36 -5.32
C VAL A 227 -9.27 -10.38 -6.85
N GLU A 228 -8.67 -11.34 -7.54
CA GLU A 228 -8.78 -11.47 -9.00
C GLU A 228 -10.23 -11.73 -9.46
N ARG A 229 -10.98 -12.55 -8.73
CA ARG A 229 -12.42 -12.77 -9.00
C ARG A 229 -13.29 -11.52 -8.84
N ILE A 230 -12.84 -10.53 -8.11
CA ILE A 230 -13.54 -9.23 -8.03
C ILE A 230 -13.18 -8.39 -9.23
N ARG A 231 -11.91 -8.43 -9.67
CA ARG A 231 -11.39 -7.61 -10.79
C ARG A 231 -11.96 -8.06 -12.15
N THR A 232 -12.23 -9.35 -12.34
CA THR A 232 -12.86 -9.93 -13.53
C THR A 232 -14.39 -9.88 -13.48
#